data_174e082cf8288d1a5f91502ffc7dbfc3
#
_entry.id   174e082cf8288d1a5f91502ffc7dbfc3
#
_cell.length_a   1.000
_cell.length_b   1.000
_cell.length_c   1.000
_cell.angle_alpha   90.00
_cell.angle_beta   90.00
_cell.angle_gamma   90.00
#
_symmetry.space_group_name_H-M   'P 1'
#
loop_
_entity.id
_entity.type
_entity.pdbx_description
1 polymer ?
#
loop_
_entity_poly.entity_id
_entity_poly.type
_entity_poly.pdbx_seq_one_letter_code
_entity_poly.pdbx_strand_id
1 'polypeptide(L)'
;MPSPILILNGPNLNLLGEREPEVYGTETLADIQATSEKAAAGLGLDVTFRQTNAEADLVTWIQEARGKYVGIVLNAGAFTHTSVAILDALQLCKQPVIEVHLSNIFRREPFRHHSYVAPAAHGLICGFGGHGYVLALQAMARILDSNAS
;
A
#
# COMPACT_ATOMS: atom_id res chain seq x y z
N MET A 1 -3.17 -1.81 -23.16
CA MET A 1 -3.83 -1.04 -22.08
C MET A 1 -3.07 -1.25 -20.78
N PRO A 2 -2.71 -0.17 -20.05
CA PRO A 2 -2.08 -0.32 -18.74
C PRO A 2 -3.01 -1.01 -17.74
N SER A 3 -2.42 -1.78 -16.86
CA SER A 3 -3.18 -2.50 -15.83
C SER A 3 -3.46 -1.59 -14.63
N PRO A 4 -4.72 -1.42 -14.20
CA PRO A 4 -5.06 -0.50 -13.13
C PRO A 4 -4.73 -1.07 -11.75
N ILE A 5 -3.93 -0.31 -10.98
CA ILE A 5 -3.51 -0.64 -9.63
C ILE A 5 -4.04 0.44 -8.68
N LEU A 6 -4.60 0.01 -7.56
CA LEU A 6 -5.04 0.91 -6.52
C LEU A 6 -3.99 0.96 -5.41
N ILE A 7 -3.46 2.15 -5.14
CA ILE A 7 -2.56 2.39 -3.99
C ILE A 7 -3.34 3.15 -2.93
N LEU A 8 -3.42 2.57 -1.75
CA LEU A 8 -4.16 3.13 -0.62
C LEU A 8 -3.22 3.46 0.53
N ASN A 9 -3.46 4.62 1.14
CA ASN A 9 -2.66 5.14 2.23
C ASN A 9 -3.57 5.51 3.40
N GLY A 10 -3.18 5.08 4.59
CA GLY A 10 -3.96 5.25 5.82
C GLY A 10 -3.64 6.52 6.59
N PRO A 11 -3.99 6.52 7.89
CA PRO A 11 -3.99 7.73 8.70
C PRO A 11 -2.60 8.33 8.86
N ASN A 12 -2.58 9.66 8.92
CA ASN A 12 -1.41 10.50 9.16
C ASN A 12 -0.38 10.52 8.02
N LEU A 13 -0.57 9.72 6.96
CA LEU A 13 0.35 9.72 5.83
C LEU A 13 0.27 11.03 5.03
N ASN A 14 -0.83 11.75 5.14
CA ASN A 14 -0.97 13.07 4.55
C ASN A 14 -0.01 14.10 5.16
N LEU A 15 0.55 13.82 6.34
CA LEU A 15 1.48 14.73 7.04
C LEU A 15 2.94 14.30 6.89
N LEU A 16 3.24 13.40 5.95
CA LEU A 16 4.62 13.03 5.67
C LEU A 16 5.45 14.26 5.28
N GLY A 17 6.71 14.26 5.74
CA GLY A 17 7.61 15.40 5.58
C GLY A 17 7.56 16.38 6.73
N GLU A 18 6.45 16.40 7.49
CA GLU A 18 6.26 17.27 8.65
C GLU A 18 6.34 16.51 9.97
N ARG A 19 6.03 15.20 9.95
CA ARG A 19 5.90 14.37 11.14
C ARG A 19 7.12 13.45 11.27
N GLU A 20 7.78 13.50 12.43
CA GLU A 20 8.87 12.60 12.80
C GLU A 20 9.85 12.34 11.64
N PRO A 21 10.54 13.39 11.12
CA PRO A 21 11.43 13.22 9.96
C PRO A 21 12.53 12.17 10.18
N GLU A 22 12.97 11.95 11.42
CA GLU A 22 13.99 10.98 11.77
C GLU A 22 13.50 9.53 11.57
N VAL A 23 12.18 9.31 11.54
CA VAL A 23 11.57 7.99 11.31
C VAL A 23 11.12 7.83 9.86
N TYR A 24 10.44 8.86 9.31
CA TYR A 24 9.78 8.78 8.01
C TYR A 24 10.49 9.55 6.91
N GLY A 25 11.53 10.38 7.26
CA GLY A 25 12.22 11.23 6.30
C GLY A 25 11.45 12.52 5.99
N THR A 26 11.94 13.28 5.02
CA THR A 26 11.34 14.56 4.60
C THR A 26 10.49 14.46 3.35
N GLU A 27 10.45 13.30 2.71
CA GLU A 27 9.65 13.04 1.52
C GLU A 27 8.16 13.17 1.84
N THR A 28 7.42 13.89 1.02
CA THR A 28 5.98 14.07 1.21
C THR A 28 5.20 12.95 0.52
N LEU A 29 3.93 12.81 0.87
CA LEU A 29 3.06 11.85 0.19
C LEU A 29 2.90 12.22 -1.30
N ALA A 30 2.86 13.50 -1.63
CA ALA A 30 2.80 13.96 -3.02
C ALA A 30 4.05 13.52 -3.80
N ASP A 31 5.23 13.57 -3.17
CA ASP A 31 6.48 13.09 -3.78
C ASP A 31 6.40 11.60 -4.06
N ILE A 32 5.87 10.83 -3.11
CA ILE A 32 5.70 9.38 -3.24
C ILE A 32 4.72 9.07 -4.36
N GLN A 33 3.62 9.81 -4.45
CA GLN A 33 2.64 9.65 -5.52
C GLN A 33 3.28 9.86 -6.89
N ALA A 34 4.02 10.96 -7.06
CA ALA A 34 4.66 11.28 -8.34
C ALA A 34 5.67 10.20 -8.74
N THR A 35 6.48 9.74 -7.79
CA THR A 35 7.46 8.66 -8.02
C THR A 35 6.76 7.34 -8.39
N SER A 36 5.66 7.04 -7.70
CA SER A 36 4.88 5.82 -7.96
C SER A 36 4.25 5.84 -9.34
N GLU A 37 3.67 6.97 -9.73
CA GLU A 37 3.04 7.12 -11.05
C GLU A 37 4.07 6.96 -12.17
N LYS A 38 5.26 7.55 -11.98
CA LYS A 38 6.34 7.44 -12.95
C LYS A 38 6.84 5.99 -13.07
N ALA A 39 7.04 5.32 -11.93
CA ALA A 39 7.48 3.93 -11.92
C ALA A 39 6.43 3.02 -12.58
N ALA A 40 5.16 3.23 -12.28
CA ALA A 40 4.05 2.45 -12.86
C ALA A 40 4.02 2.55 -14.38
N ALA A 41 4.20 3.77 -14.91
CA ALA A 41 4.19 3.99 -16.36
C ALA A 41 5.25 3.13 -17.06
N GLY A 42 6.44 3.01 -16.47
CA GLY A 42 7.53 2.19 -17.01
C GLY A 42 7.28 0.68 -16.89
N LEU A 43 6.29 0.28 -16.09
CA LEU A 43 5.95 -1.14 -15.86
C LEU A 43 4.65 -1.56 -16.54
N GLY A 44 4.03 -0.69 -17.32
CA GLY A 44 2.74 -0.99 -17.95
C GLY A 44 1.58 -0.97 -16.97
N LEU A 45 1.72 -0.26 -15.86
CA LEU A 45 0.70 -0.14 -14.83
C LEU A 45 0.14 1.29 -14.81
N ASP A 46 -1.09 1.43 -14.36
CA ASP A 46 -1.76 2.71 -14.19
C ASP A 46 -2.24 2.82 -12.74
N VAL A 47 -1.75 3.81 -12.02
CA VAL A 47 -1.96 3.94 -10.58
C VAL A 47 -3.08 4.92 -10.27
N THR A 48 -4.03 4.50 -9.43
CA THR A 48 -4.91 5.39 -8.68
C THR A 48 -4.37 5.45 -7.25
N PHE A 49 -4.05 6.65 -6.77
CA PHE A 49 -3.37 6.86 -5.50
C PHE A 49 -4.29 7.65 -4.58
N ARG A 50 -4.65 7.08 -3.44
CA ARG A 50 -5.59 7.68 -2.48
C ARG A 50 -5.06 7.62 -1.06
N GLN A 51 -5.53 8.55 -0.22
CA GLN A 51 -5.18 8.62 1.20
C GLN A 51 -6.42 9.00 2.00
N THR A 52 -6.56 8.42 3.19
CA THR A 52 -7.62 8.79 4.13
C THR A 52 -7.17 8.52 5.56
N ASN A 53 -7.73 9.28 6.50
CA ASN A 53 -7.58 9.00 7.93
C ASN A 53 -8.71 8.13 8.47
N ALA A 54 -9.73 7.85 7.66
CA ALA A 54 -10.92 7.11 8.08
C ALA A 54 -10.83 5.63 7.69
N GLU A 55 -10.93 4.75 8.68
CA GLU A 55 -10.92 3.31 8.44
C GLU A 55 -12.04 2.89 7.48
N ALA A 56 -13.23 3.50 7.63
CA ALA A 56 -14.38 3.19 6.78
C ALA A 56 -14.11 3.46 5.30
N ASP A 57 -13.35 4.51 4.99
CA ASP A 57 -13.00 4.82 3.61
C ASP A 57 -12.13 3.72 3.02
N LEU A 58 -11.15 3.22 3.78
CA LEU A 58 -10.29 2.13 3.32
C LEU A 58 -11.10 0.88 3.04
N VAL A 59 -12.01 0.53 3.94
CA VAL A 59 -12.89 -0.64 3.77
C VAL A 59 -13.72 -0.48 2.49
N THR A 60 -14.33 0.68 2.29
CA THR A 60 -15.18 0.95 1.12
C THR A 60 -14.37 0.89 -0.18
N TRP A 61 -13.20 1.53 -0.19
CA TRP A 61 -12.35 1.54 -1.39
C TRP A 61 -11.84 0.14 -1.75
N ILE A 62 -11.53 -0.68 -0.75
CA ILE A 62 -11.13 -2.07 -0.97
C ILE A 62 -12.30 -2.86 -1.57
N GLN A 63 -13.51 -2.67 -1.04
CA GLN A 63 -14.70 -3.32 -1.60
C GLN A 63 -14.93 -2.92 -3.06
N GLU A 64 -14.78 -1.62 -3.36
CA GLU A 64 -14.98 -1.10 -4.72
C GLU A 64 -13.88 -1.54 -5.69
N ALA A 65 -12.72 -1.95 -5.17
CA ALA A 65 -11.61 -2.41 -6.01
C ALA A 65 -11.91 -3.71 -6.73
N ARG A 66 -12.84 -4.49 -6.21
CA ARG A 66 -13.20 -5.80 -6.81
C ARG A 66 -13.76 -5.60 -8.22
N GLY A 67 -13.14 -6.26 -9.19
CA GLY A 67 -13.55 -6.16 -10.60
C GLY A 67 -13.15 -4.84 -11.28
N LYS A 68 -12.48 -3.93 -10.58
CA LYS A 68 -12.08 -2.62 -11.11
C LYS A 68 -10.57 -2.44 -11.18
N TYR A 69 -9.85 -2.93 -10.20
CA TYR A 69 -8.39 -2.89 -10.16
C TYR A 69 -7.86 -4.32 -10.17
N VAL A 70 -6.70 -4.53 -10.80
CA VAL A 70 -6.08 -5.86 -10.89
C VAL A 70 -5.13 -6.14 -9.73
N GLY A 71 -4.82 -5.14 -8.94
CA GLY A 71 -3.96 -5.28 -7.76
C GLY A 71 -4.13 -4.11 -6.80
N ILE A 72 -3.79 -4.34 -5.54
CA ILE A 72 -3.85 -3.35 -4.47
C ILE A 72 -2.50 -3.27 -3.78
N VAL A 73 -1.99 -2.05 -3.59
CA VAL A 73 -0.84 -1.75 -2.73
C VAL A 73 -1.39 -0.97 -1.54
N LEU A 74 -1.20 -1.48 -0.33
CA LEU A 74 -1.80 -0.90 0.86
C LEU A 74 -0.75 -0.56 1.91
N ASN A 75 -0.68 0.72 2.26
CA ASN A 75 -0.02 1.21 3.46
C ASN A 75 -1.12 1.69 4.42
N ALA A 76 -1.60 0.78 5.25
CA ALA A 76 -2.73 1.07 6.16
C ALA A 76 -2.33 1.94 7.36
N GLY A 77 -1.04 2.29 7.48
CA GLY A 77 -0.55 3.06 8.62
C GLY A 77 -0.82 2.33 9.92
N ALA A 78 -1.28 3.04 10.94
CA ALA A 78 -1.56 2.44 12.25
C ALA A 78 -2.69 1.41 12.21
N PHE A 79 -3.60 1.49 11.24
CA PHE A 79 -4.68 0.51 11.12
C PHE A 79 -4.16 -0.90 10.81
N THR A 80 -2.95 -1.03 10.30
CA THR A 80 -2.29 -2.32 10.11
C THR A 80 -2.28 -3.14 11.39
N HIS A 81 -2.13 -2.47 12.54
CA HIS A 81 -1.95 -3.12 13.82
C HIS A 81 -3.26 -3.33 14.59
N THR A 82 -4.39 -2.84 14.06
CA THR A 82 -5.64 -2.80 14.81
C THR A 82 -6.87 -3.25 14.02
N SER A 83 -6.84 -3.21 12.68
CA SER A 83 -8.06 -3.31 11.91
C SER A 83 -8.34 -4.71 11.37
N VAL A 84 -9.20 -5.44 12.06
CA VAL A 84 -9.80 -6.68 11.55
C VAL A 84 -10.75 -6.36 10.39
N ALA A 85 -11.40 -5.19 10.42
CA ALA A 85 -12.32 -4.79 9.33
C ALA A 85 -11.61 -4.68 7.98
N ILE A 86 -10.39 -4.11 7.98
CA ILE A 86 -9.59 -4.04 6.75
C ILE A 86 -9.16 -5.45 6.30
N LEU A 87 -8.74 -6.29 7.23
CA LEU A 87 -8.40 -7.69 6.91
C LEU A 87 -9.58 -8.39 6.22
N ASP A 88 -10.76 -8.27 6.79
CA ASP A 88 -11.95 -8.92 6.25
C ASP A 88 -12.28 -8.41 4.84
N ALA A 89 -12.16 -7.10 4.61
CA ALA A 89 -12.38 -6.53 3.29
C ALA A 89 -11.37 -7.06 2.27
N LEU A 90 -10.10 -7.13 2.65
CA LEU A 90 -9.05 -7.65 1.77
C LEU A 90 -9.28 -9.12 1.41
N GLN A 91 -9.77 -9.92 2.36
CA GLN A 91 -10.04 -11.34 2.12
C GLN A 91 -11.18 -11.58 1.13
N LEU A 92 -12.02 -10.58 0.88
CA LEU A 92 -13.06 -10.64 -0.15
C LEU A 92 -12.52 -10.34 -1.55
N CYS A 93 -11.28 -9.84 -1.64
CA CYS A 93 -10.63 -9.52 -2.91
C CYS A 93 -9.90 -10.73 -3.46
N LYS A 94 -9.98 -10.92 -4.78
CA LYS A 94 -9.27 -12.01 -5.48
C LYS A 94 -7.93 -11.56 -6.03
N GLN A 95 -7.77 -10.26 -6.28
CA GLN A 95 -6.54 -9.71 -6.83
C GLN A 95 -5.42 -9.69 -5.78
N PRO A 96 -4.15 -9.72 -6.22
CA PRO A 96 -3.02 -9.66 -5.29
C PRO A 96 -2.99 -8.34 -4.53
N VAL A 97 -2.56 -8.44 -3.28
CA VAL A 97 -2.39 -7.31 -2.36
C VAL A 97 -0.94 -7.31 -1.89
N ILE A 98 -0.29 -6.17 -1.92
CA ILE A 98 1.05 -5.99 -1.34
C ILE A 98 0.97 -4.97 -0.23
N GLU A 99 1.44 -5.36 0.96
CA GLU A 99 1.50 -4.48 2.13
C GLU A 99 2.81 -3.70 2.10
N VAL A 100 2.74 -2.37 2.31
CA VAL A 100 3.92 -1.50 2.33
C VAL A 100 3.92 -0.65 3.60
N HIS A 101 5.09 -0.49 4.19
CA HIS A 101 5.34 0.46 5.28
C HIS A 101 6.62 1.22 4.99
N LEU A 102 6.62 2.52 5.29
CA LEU A 102 7.79 3.38 5.10
C LEU A 102 8.93 2.98 6.04
N SER A 103 8.60 2.78 7.32
CA SER A 103 9.57 2.36 8.32
C SER A 103 9.63 0.85 8.42
N ASN A 104 10.73 0.34 8.99
CA ASN A 104 10.78 -1.07 9.36
C ASN A 104 10.02 -1.24 10.67
N ILE A 105 8.78 -1.71 10.58
CA ILE A 105 7.87 -1.85 11.71
C ILE A 105 8.43 -2.80 12.79
N PHE A 106 9.30 -3.73 12.39
CA PHE A 106 9.90 -4.71 13.29
C PHE A 106 11.06 -4.14 14.10
N ARG A 107 11.51 -2.92 13.79
CA ARG A 107 12.50 -2.17 14.57
C ARG A 107 11.86 -1.13 15.48
N ARG A 108 10.54 -1.10 15.54
CA ARG A 108 9.78 -0.14 16.34
C ARG A 108 9.20 -0.85 17.57
N GLU A 109 8.21 -0.22 18.21
CA GLU A 109 7.60 -0.77 19.42
C GLU A 109 6.95 -2.14 19.16
N PRO A 110 6.96 -3.06 20.14
CA PRO A 110 6.42 -4.41 19.93
C PRO A 110 4.98 -4.46 19.43
N PHE A 111 4.13 -3.48 19.80
CA PHE A 111 2.74 -3.47 19.33
C PHE A 111 2.62 -3.26 17.81
N ARG A 112 3.70 -2.82 17.14
CA ARG A 112 3.74 -2.66 15.69
C ARG A 112 4.23 -3.90 14.95
N HIS A 113 4.62 -4.94 15.68
CA HIS A 113 5.14 -6.16 15.05
C HIS A 113 4.04 -7.09 14.54
N HIS A 114 2.78 -6.81 14.88
CA HIS A 114 1.65 -7.59 14.39
C HIS A 114 0.93 -6.84 13.27
N SER A 115 0.65 -7.54 12.18
CA SER A 115 -0.10 -6.98 11.05
C SER A 115 -1.35 -7.80 10.78
N TYR A 116 -2.50 -7.13 10.79
CA TYR A 116 -3.75 -7.72 10.33
C TYR A 116 -3.85 -7.73 8.80
N VAL A 117 -3.02 -6.94 8.11
CA VAL A 117 -3.00 -6.91 6.64
C VAL A 117 -2.23 -8.10 6.08
N ALA A 118 -1.14 -8.47 6.74
CA ALA A 118 -0.21 -9.49 6.25
C ALA A 118 -0.88 -10.82 5.85
N PRO A 119 -1.85 -11.37 6.62
CA PRO A 119 -2.49 -12.63 6.22
C PRO A 119 -3.23 -12.56 4.89
N ALA A 120 -3.68 -11.36 4.47
CA ALA A 120 -4.37 -11.16 3.21
C ALA A 120 -3.44 -10.68 2.09
N ALA A 121 -2.19 -10.36 2.40
CA ALA A 121 -1.24 -9.83 1.45
C ALA A 121 -0.45 -10.95 0.78
N HIS A 122 -0.14 -10.75 -0.50
CA HIS A 122 0.79 -11.63 -1.22
C HIS A 122 2.22 -11.49 -0.68
N GLY A 123 2.59 -10.29 -0.28
CA GLY A 123 3.91 -9.99 0.30
C GLY A 123 3.91 -8.70 1.08
N LEU A 124 5.00 -8.49 1.82
CA LEU A 124 5.20 -7.33 2.69
C LEU A 124 6.54 -6.68 2.35
N ILE A 125 6.53 -5.36 2.21
CA ILE A 125 7.74 -4.55 2.02
C ILE A 125 7.73 -3.48 3.11
N CYS A 126 8.79 -3.38 3.89
CA CYS A 126 8.91 -2.33 4.90
C CYS A 126 10.34 -1.87 5.06
N GLY A 127 10.53 -0.61 5.46
CA GLY A 127 11.83 -0.09 5.85
C GLY A 127 12.60 0.67 4.76
N PHE A 128 12.02 0.90 3.59
CA PHE A 128 12.69 1.56 2.48
C PHE A 128 12.12 2.93 2.13
N GLY A 129 11.37 3.54 3.06
CA GLY A 129 10.74 4.82 2.81
C GLY A 129 9.79 4.75 1.62
N GLY A 130 9.68 5.84 0.88
CA GLY A 130 8.83 5.90 -0.31
C GLY A 130 9.26 4.97 -1.42
N HIS A 131 10.54 4.57 -1.46
CA HIS A 131 11.03 3.61 -2.45
C HIS A 131 10.31 2.26 -2.33
N GLY A 132 9.77 1.93 -1.15
CA GLY A 132 8.99 0.72 -0.96
C GLY A 132 7.78 0.62 -1.89
N TYR A 133 7.19 1.76 -2.26
CA TYR A 133 6.07 1.77 -3.22
C TYR A 133 6.54 1.37 -4.62
N VAL A 134 7.73 1.81 -5.02
CA VAL A 134 8.32 1.41 -6.32
C VAL A 134 8.60 -0.09 -6.32
N LEU A 135 9.17 -0.60 -5.23
CA LEU A 135 9.43 -2.04 -5.10
C LEU A 135 8.12 -2.84 -5.15
N ALA A 136 7.06 -2.32 -4.52
CA ALA A 136 5.75 -2.97 -4.54
C ALA A 136 5.18 -3.01 -5.97
N LEU A 137 5.32 -1.93 -6.73
CA LEU A 137 4.85 -1.90 -8.13
C LEU A 137 5.64 -2.87 -9.00
N GLN A 138 6.94 -2.98 -8.80
CA GLN A 138 7.78 -3.95 -9.52
C GLN A 138 7.34 -5.38 -9.20
N ALA A 139 7.10 -5.67 -7.91
CA ALA A 139 6.61 -6.97 -7.49
C ALA A 139 5.23 -7.26 -8.07
N MET A 140 4.34 -6.26 -8.07
CA MET A 140 2.99 -6.39 -8.63
C MET A 140 3.04 -6.72 -10.12
N ALA A 141 3.87 -6.02 -10.88
CA ALA A 141 4.02 -6.28 -12.31
C ALA A 141 4.44 -7.73 -12.57
N ARG A 142 5.36 -8.23 -11.77
CA ARG A 142 5.83 -9.62 -11.89
C ARG A 142 4.73 -10.62 -11.55
N ILE A 143 3.96 -10.37 -10.51
CA ILE A 143 2.85 -11.24 -10.10
C ILE A 143 1.80 -11.29 -11.20
N LEU A 144 1.45 -10.13 -11.78
CA LEU A 144 0.43 -10.06 -12.84
C LEU A 144 0.88 -10.76 -14.12
N ASP A 145 2.16 -10.64 -14.48
CA ASP A 145 2.71 -11.35 -15.64
C ASP A 145 2.65 -12.85 -15.45
N SER A 146 3.00 -13.34 -14.25
CA SER A 146 2.93 -14.76 -13.92
C SER A 146 1.50 -15.29 -13.98
N ASN A 147 0.53 -14.49 -13.52
CA ASN A 147 -0.88 -14.89 -13.53
C ASN A 147 -1.48 -14.84 -14.93
N ALA A 148 -0.94 -14.00 -15.81
CA ALA A 148 -1.42 -13.89 -17.19
C ALA A 148 -0.98 -15.06 -18.08
N SER A 149 0.10 -15.75 -17.67
CA SER A 149 0.59 -16.92 -18.41
C SER A 149 -0.04 -18.19 -17.86
#